data_f5bbae99adc1b3643fdabce49399db1f
#
_entry.id   f5bbae99adc1b3643fdabce49399db1f
#
_cell.length_a   1.000
_cell.length_b   1.000
_cell.length_c   1.000
_cell.angle_alpha   90.00
_cell.angle_beta   90.00
_cell.angle_gamma   90.00
#
_symmetry.space_group_name_H-M   'P 1'
#
loop_
_entity.id
_entity.type
_entity.pdbx_description
1 polymer ?
#
loop_
_entity_poly.entity_id
_entity_poly.type
_entity_poly.pdbx_seq_one_letter_code
_entity_poly.pdbx_strand_id
1 'polypeptide(L)'
;MNGVKRQITVPKFVSFKQQGHRISMLTAYDYLSAKILDEANIEAILVGDTVGMVFQGHETTLPVTLDDIIYHAEIVGRAVHHAL
;
A
#
# COMPACT_ATOMS: atom_id res chain seq x y z
N MET A 1 24.13 -3.87 -7.97
CA MET A 1 23.33 -4.12 -7.75
C MET A 1 22.40 -3.58 -7.90
N ASN A 2 22.39 -3.47 -8.38
CA ASN A 2 21.45 -3.11 -8.65
C ASN A 2 20.31 -3.50 -8.00
N GLY A 3 20.18 -3.95 -7.10
CA GLY A 3 19.04 -4.38 -6.37
C GLY A 3 18.29 -3.37 -5.56
N VAL A 4 18.71 -2.12 -5.61
CA VAL A 4 18.02 -1.06 -4.85
C VAL A 4 16.90 -0.48 -5.70
N LYS A 5 15.66 -0.68 -5.27
CA LYS A 5 14.50 -0.09 -5.90
C LYS A 5 14.33 1.35 -5.44
N ARG A 6 13.95 2.21 -6.35
CA ARG A 6 13.66 3.60 -6.00
C ARG A 6 12.23 3.72 -5.50
N GLN A 7 12.06 4.51 -4.46
CA GLN A 7 10.75 4.84 -3.93
C GLN A 7 9.94 5.64 -4.95
N ILE A 8 8.70 5.24 -5.19
CA ILE A 8 7.78 6.02 -6.00
C ILE A 8 7.29 7.20 -5.16
N THR A 9 7.49 8.40 -5.68
CA THR A 9 7.00 9.62 -5.06
C THR A 9 5.66 10.02 -5.66
N VAL A 10 4.92 10.90 -5.00
CA VAL A 10 3.64 11.39 -5.51
C VAL A 10 3.80 12.05 -6.90
N PRO A 11 4.79 12.94 -7.13
CA PRO A 11 4.97 13.51 -8.47
C PRO A 11 5.26 12.45 -9.54
N LYS A 12 6.06 11.45 -9.22
CA LYS A 12 6.35 10.38 -10.16
C LYS A 12 5.10 9.55 -10.45
N PHE A 13 4.31 9.26 -9.42
CA PHE A 13 3.07 8.51 -9.57
C PHE A 13 2.10 9.23 -10.52
N VAL A 14 1.95 10.54 -10.33
CA VAL A 14 1.10 11.36 -11.21
C VAL A 14 1.61 11.33 -12.65
N SER A 15 2.94 11.36 -12.85
CA SER A 15 3.53 11.36 -14.19
C SER A 15 3.28 10.07 -14.97
N PHE A 16 2.98 8.95 -14.30
CA PHE A 16 2.73 7.67 -14.98
C PHE A 16 1.60 7.76 -15.98
N LYS A 17 0.56 8.52 -15.69
CA LYS A 17 -0.56 8.69 -16.61
C LYS A 17 -0.11 9.33 -17.93
N GLN A 18 0.73 10.36 -17.84
CA GLN A 18 1.25 11.05 -19.02
C GLN A 18 2.17 10.19 -19.86
N GLN A 19 2.85 9.25 -19.20
CA GLN A 19 3.77 8.32 -19.87
C GLN A 19 3.06 7.08 -20.42
N GLY A 20 1.75 6.96 -20.21
CA GLY A 20 1.01 5.78 -20.62
C GLY A 20 1.32 4.54 -19.76
N HIS A 21 1.94 4.73 -18.60
CA HIS A 21 2.30 3.65 -17.69
C HIS A 21 1.06 3.22 -16.88
N ARG A 22 0.72 1.96 -16.96
CA ARG A 22 -0.38 1.40 -16.18
C ARG A 22 0.03 1.26 -14.73
N ILE A 23 -0.88 1.61 -13.84
CA ILE A 23 -0.63 1.57 -12.41
C ILE A 23 -1.38 0.39 -11.80
N SER A 24 -0.66 -0.44 -11.04
CA SER A 24 -1.25 -1.49 -10.24
C SER A 24 -1.35 -1.02 -8.80
N MET A 25 -2.54 -1.17 -8.19
CA MET A 25 -2.76 -0.83 -6.80
C MET A 25 -3.46 -1.99 -6.11
N LEU A 26 -2.91 -2.45 -5.00
CA LEU A 26 -3.50 -3.52 -4.19
C LEU A 26 -3.51 -3.11 -2.73
N THR A 27 -4.43 -3.68 -1.97
CA THR A 27 -4.49 -3.45 -0.53
C THR A 27 -3.58 -4.42 0.21
N ALA A 28 -2.98 -3.94 1.30
CA ALA A 28 -2.24 -4.78 2.24
C ALA A 28 -2.35 -4.17 3.63
N TYR A 29 -2.42 -5.03 4.65
CA TYR A 29 -2.59 -4.58 6.03
C TYR A 29 -1.54 -5.14 6.97
N ASP A 30 -0.70 -6.06 6.51
CA ASP A 30 0.34 -6.69 7.31
C ASP A 30 1.70 -6.59 6.64
N TYR A 31 2.74 -6.85 7.43
CA TYR A 31 4.12 -6.71 6.98
C TYR A 31 4.45 -7.65 5.81
N LEU A 32 4.10 -8.92 5.95
CA LEU A 32 4.49 -9.93 4.96
C LEU A 32 3.81 -9.68 3.62
N SER A 33 2.50 -9.42 3.62
CA SER A 33 1.78 -9.14 2.38
C SER A 33 2.31 -7.90 1.69
N ALA A 34 2.56 -6.82 2.44
CA ALA A 34 3.11 -5.59 1.89
C ALA A 34 4.50 -5.80 1.30
N LYS A 35 5.34 -6.57 1.97
CA LYS A 35 6.69 -6.88 1.49
C LYS A 35 6.65 -7.64 0.18
N ILE A 36 5.78 -8.62 0.06
CA ILE A 36 5.63 -9.42 -1.16
C ILE A 36 5.16 -8.52 -2.32
N LEU A 37 4.16 -7.68 -2.09
CA LEU A 37 3.65 -6.78 -3.12
C LEU A 37 4.70 -5.75 -3.54
N ASP A 38 5.44 -5.22 -2.60
CA ASP A 38 6.50 -4.25 -2.89
C ASP A 38 7.61 -4.88 -3.73
N GLU A 39 8.02 -6.10 -3.39
CA GLU A 39 9.03 -6.82 -4.16
C GLU A 39 8.52 -7.21 -5.54
N ALA A 40 7.22 -7.35 -5.72
CA ALA A 40 6.59 -7.60 -7.02
C ALA A 40 6.45 -6.35 -7.89
N ASN A 41 6.96 -5.20 -7.43
CA ASN A 41 6.94 -3.93 -8.15
C ASN A 41 5.55 -3.31 -8.32
N ILE A 42 4.64 -3.58 -7.40
CA ILE A 42 3.36 -2.87 -7.35
C ILE A 42 3.63 -1.37 -7.15
N GLU A 43 2.96 -0.52 -7.92
CA GLU A 43 3.19 0.92 -7.87
C GLU A 43 2.61 1.56 -6.60
N ALA A 44 1.50 1.07 -6.10
CA ALA A 44 0.85 1.64 -4.92
C ALA A 44 0.21 0.57 -4.06
N ILE A 45 0.27 0.79 -2.76
CA ILE A 45 -0.39 -0.06 -1.77
C ILE A 45 -1.37 0.80 -1.00
N LEU A 46 -2.62 0.34 -0.91
CA LEU A 46 -3.68 1.05 -0.21
C LEU A 46 -3.86 0.47 1.18
N VAL A 47 -3.83 1.34 2.18
CA VAL A 47 -4.23 1.01 3.53
C VAL A 47 -5.44 1.87 3.86
N GLY A 48 -6.62 1.27 3.95
CA GLY A 48 -7.85 2.00 4.13
C GLY A 48 -8.82 1.32 5.07
N ASP A 49 -10.04 1.83 5.12
CA ASP A 49 -11.05 1.39 6.08
C ASP A 49 -11.59 -0.01 5.81
N THR A 50 -11.34 -0.60 4.64
CA THR A 50 -11.70 -1.99 4.39
C THR A 50 -10.99 -2.96 5.33
N VAL A 51 -9.97 -2.50 6.05
CA VAL A 51 -9.32 -3.30 7.10
C VAL A 51 -10.35 -3.80 8.12
N GLY A 52 -11.39 -3.02 8.38
CA GLY A 52 -12.45 -3.40 9.30
C GLY A 52 -13.22 -4.64 8.85
N MET A 53 -13.41 -4.79 7.55
CA MET A 53 -14.16 -5.91 7.00
C MET A 53 -13.28 -7.13 6.75
N VAL A 54 -12.12 -6.90 6.12
CA VAL A 54 -11.26 -8.00 5.63
C VAL A 54 -10.37 -8.56 6.73
N PHE A 55 -9.93 -7.72 7.66
CA PHE A 55 -9.01 -8.12 8.71
C PHE A 55 -9.71 -8.26 10.06
N GLN A 56 -10.57 -7.30 10.42
CA GLN A 56 -11.24 -7.29 11.72
C GLN A 56 -12.57 -8.05 11.73
N GLY A 57 -13.12 -8.38 10.55
CA GLY A 57 -14.32 -9.19 10.45
C GLY A 57 -15.63 -8.44 10.68
N HIS A 58 -15.63 -7.12 10.62
CA HIS A 58 -16.85 -6.33 10.70
C HIS A 58 -17.66 -6.41 9.41
N GLU A 59 -18.97 -6.24 9.51
CA GLU A 59 -19.84 -6.26 8.34
C GLU A 59 -19.77 -4.97 7.53
N THR A 60 -19.30 -3.88 8.14
CA THR A 60 -19.16 -2.56 7.49
C THR A 60 -17.85 -1.93 7.89
N THR A 61 -17.51 -0.80 7.25
CA THR A 61 -16.32 -0.01 7.60
C THR A 61 -16.58 0.98 8.75
N LEU A 62 -17.80 1.11 9.22
CA LEU A 62 -18.17 2.11 10.22
C LEU A 62 -17.39 2.00 11.54
N PRO A 63 -17.09 0.80 12.06
CA PRO A 63 -16.33 0.69 13.32
C PRO A 63 -14.85 1.06 13.20
N VAL A 64 -14.31 1.23 11.99
CA VAL A 64 -12.88 1.52 11.79
C VAL A 64 -12.56 2.92 12.26
N THR A 65 -11.54 3.04 13.10
CA THR A 65 -11.05 4.32 13.60
C THR A 65 -9.81 4.77 12.83
N LEU A 66 -9.47 6.05 12.96
CA LEU A 66 -8.22 6.56 12.40
C LEU A 66 -7.01 5.83 13.02
N ASP A 67 -7.07 5.50 14.29
CA ASP A 67 -6.00 4.76 14.95
C ASP A 67 -5.80 3.38 14.34
N ASP A 68 -6.87 2.69 13.93
CA ASP A 68 -6.77 1.42 13.22
C ASP A 68 -6.00 1.58 11.92
N ILE A 69 -6.31 2.61 11.14
CA ILE A 69 -5.65 2.88 9.87
C ILE A 69 -4.18 3.23 10.10
N ILE A 70 -3.88 4.06 11.08
CA ILE A 70 -2.51 4.44 11.41
C ILE A 70 -1.69 3.21 11.82
N TYR A 71 -2.27 2.34 12.64
CA TYR A 71 -1.61 1.12 13.08
C TYR A 71 -1.16 0.27 11.88
N HIS A 72 -2.09 0.01 10.95
CA HIS A 72 -1.78 -0.79 9.78
C HIS A 72 -0.87 -0.07 8.79
N ALA A 73 -1.01 1.25 8.65
CA ALA A 73 -0.15 2.05 7.79
C ALA A 73 1.31 2.01 8.27
N GLU A 74 1.53 2.01 9.57
CA GLU A 74 2.88 1.91 10.12
C GLU A 74 3.50 0.54 9.83
N ILE A 75 2.71 -0.53 9.95
CA ILE A 75 3.17 -1.88 9.63
C ILE A 75 3.55 -1.99 8.15
N VAL A 76 2.67 -1.55 7.28
CA VAL A 76 2.91 -1.57 5.84
C VAL A 76 4.10 -0.70 5.46
N GLY A 77 4.20 0.48 6.07
CA GLY A 77 5.30 1.41 5.81
C GLY A 77 6.68 0.84 6.11
N ARG A 78 6.77 -0.05 7.11
CA ARG A 78 8.03 -0.70 7.42
C ARG A 78 8.47 -1.72 6.36
N ALA A 79 7.52 -2.23 5.59
CA ALA A 79 7.79 -3.26 4.58
C ALA A 79 8.04 -2.69 3.18
N VAL A 80 7.65 -1.43 2.96
CA VAL A 80 7.61 -0.84 1.61
C VAL A 80 8.83 0.04 1.38
N HIS A 81 9.53 -0.20 0.26
CA HIS A 81 10.70 0.57 -0.14
C HIS A 81 10.56 1.12 -1.57
N HIS A 82 9.58 0.67 -2.32
CA HIS A 82 9.35 1.07 -3.71
C HIS A 82 7.97 1.68 -3.91
N ALA A 83 6.91 0.97 -3.53
CA ALA A 83 5.53 1.39 -3.76
C ALA A 83 5.16 2.68 -3.01
N LEU A 84 4.21 3.39 -3.57
CA LEU A 84 3.58 4.55 -2.93
C LEU A 84 2.54 4.07 -1.93
#